data_9c50f664c87fbb667f1e21845c241384
#
_entry.id   9c50f664c87fbb667f1e21845c241384
#
_cell.length_a   1.000
_cell.length_b   1.000
_cell.length_c   1.000
_cell.angle_alpha   90.00
_cell.angle_beta   90.00
_cell.angle_gamma   90.00
#
_symmetry.space_group_name_H-M   'P 1'
#
loop_
_entity.id
_entity.type
_entity.pdbx_description
1 polymer ?
#
loop_
_entity_poly.entity_id
_entity_poly.type
_entity_poly.pdbx_seq_one_letter_code
_entity_poly.pdbx_strand_id
1 'polypeptide(L)'
;MGLDNHRVVITAAGRDFGRTLAIQVAELGAEVFLSARSLAAAERVRDEIRDRGHQQVHAFACDLTSPASIRDFASSVARLTDRVDLLVNNGSRYLNGPDLLSASDADVVDTIASGATGTVLTVKNFLPLLLNSDKPDVVTMVSACGTSGHQRSDAHDAFYAAKSAQAGFTEILSKRLRPQGVRAISLYPPDFDNADPLSEEWETTPREAKDALTAHSLVECILFAVAQPRDCFIKAFHFEQV
;
A
#
# COMPACT_ATOMS: atom_id res chain seq x y z
N MET A 1 -6.87 -13.54 13.26
CA MET A 1 -6.45 -12.34 13.99
C MET A 1 -7.42 -11.25 13.62
N GLY A 2 -8.05 -10.56 14.58
CA GLY A 2 -8.92 -9.41 14.31
C GLY A 2 -8.11 -8.11 14.26
N LEU A 3 -8.60 -7.15 13.48
CA LEU A 3 -8.11 -5.77 13.45
C LEU A 3 -9.12 -4.81 14.12
N ASP A 4 -9.91 -5.33 15.05
CA ASP A 4 -10.87 -4.51 15.80
C ASP A 4 -10.19 -3.28 16.39
N ASN A 5 -10.81 -2.12 16.20
CA ASN A 5 -10.28 -0.82 16.61
C ASN A 5 -8.98 -0.35 15.91
N HIS A 6 -8.48 -1.06 14.89
CA HIS A 6 -7.39 -0.54 14.07
C HIS A 6 -7.93 0.45 13.04
N ARG A 7 -7.24 1.57 12.88
CA ARG A 7 -7.50 2.60 11.87
C ARG A 7 -6.48 2.47 10.76
N VAL A 8 -6.96 2.04 9.60
CA VAL A 8 -6.11 1.65 8.47
C VAL A 8 -6.30 2.62 7.31
N VAL A 9 -5.24 3.29 6.89
CA VAL A 9 -5.21 4.15 5.72
C VAL A 9 -4.56 3.40 4.56
N ILE A 10 -5.23 3.36 3.38
CA ILE A 10 -4.72 2.69 2.19
C ILE A 10 -4.78 3.64 0.99
N THR A 11 -3.62 3.94 0.40
CA THR A 11 -3.55 4.75 -0.82
C THR A 11 -3.80 3.92 -2.07
N ALA A 12 -4.40 4.52 -3.10
CA ALA A 12 -4.72 3.90 -4.39
C ALA A 12 -5.53 2.60 -4.26
N ALA A 13 -6.55 2.60 -3.40
CA ALA A 13 -7.38 1.43 -3.09
C ALA A 13 -8.67 1.35 -3.94
N GLY A 14 -8.76 2.09 -5.04
CA GLY A 14 -9.94 2.05 -5.91
C GLY A 14 -10.00 0.85 -6.86
N ARG A 15 -8.97 0.01 -6.90
CA ARG A 15 -8.84 -1.18 -7.75
C ARG A 15 -7.65 -2.03 -7.32
N ASP A 16 -7.44 -3.14 -8.00
CA ASP A 16 -6.29 -4.04 -7.87
C ASP A 16 -5.99 -4.41 -6.41
N PHE A 17 -4.73 -4.61 -6.06
CA PHE A 17 -4.32 -5.03 -4.71
C PHE A 17 -4.78 -4.08 -3.59
N GLY A 18 -4.84 -2.77 -3.84
CA GLY A 18 -5.33 -1.82 -2.85
C GLY A 18 -6.79 -2.05 -2.47
N ARG A 19 -7.66 -2.38 -3.46
CA ARG A 19 -9.05 -2.80 -3.23
C ARG A 19 -9.09 -4.11 -2.45
N THR A 20 -8.33 -5.10 -2.88
CA THR A 20 -8.22 -6.40 -2.20
C THR A 20 -7.87 -6.24 -0.73
N LEU A 21 -6.82 -5.48 -0.43
CA LEU A 21 -6.38 -5.24 0.95
C LEU A 21 -7.45 -4.48 1.77
N ALA A 22 -8.11 -3.47 1.16
CA ALA A 22 -9.15 -2.71 1.85
C ALA A 22 -10.33 -3.60 2.29
N ILE A 23 -10.77 -4.50 1.42
CA ILE A 23 -11.82 -5.48 1.72
C ILE A 23 -11.36 -6.41 2.84
N GLN A 24 -10.18 -7.00 2.74
CA GLN A 24 -9.66 -7.97 3.70
C GLN A 24 -9.46 -7.37 5.10
N VAL A 25 -8.93 -6.15 5.20
CA VAL A 25 -8.77 -5.53 6.53
C VAL A 25 -10.11 -5.09 7.13
N ALA A 26 -11.08 -4.69 6.31
CA ALA A 26 -12.44 -4.37 6.78
C ALA A 26 -13.16 -5.61 7.31
N GLU A 27 -13.05 -6.77 6.66
CA GLU A 27 -13.59 -8.04 7.12
C GLU A 27 -12.99 -8.48 8.47
N LEU A 28 -11.76 -8.04 8.77
CA LEU A 28 -11.11 -8.26 10.07
C LEU A 28 -11.48 -7.23 11.14
N GLY A 29 -12.41 -6.31 10.86
CA GLY A 29 -12.96 -5.35 11.83
C GLY A 29 -12.26 -3.99 11.87
N ALA A 30 -11.34 -3.69 10.93
CA ALA A 30 -10.69 -2.38 10.87
C ALA A 30 -11.63 -1.26 10.43
N GLU A 31 -11.42 -0.05 10.97
CA GLU A 31 -11.91 1.19 10.36
C GLU A 31 -10.98 1.58 9.21
N VAL A 32 -11.53 1.65 7.98
CA VAL A 32 -10.76 1.82 6.75
C VAL A 32 -10.93 3.20 6.15
N PHE A 33 -9.82 3.88 5.87
CA PHE A 33 -9.74 5.16 5.17
C PHE A 33 -9.03 4.92 3.83
N LEU A 34 -9.80 4.68 2.77
CA LEU A 34 -9.27 4.34 1.47
C LEU A 34 -9.27 5.53 0.50
N SER A 35 -8.26 5.63 -0.33
CA SER A 35 -8.21 6.66 -1.35
C SER A 35 -8.00 6.09 -2.76
N ALA A 36 -8.51 6.82 -3.75
CA ALA A 36 -8.24 6.60 -5.14
C ALA A 36 -8.09 7.94 -5.87
N ARG A 37 -7.52 7.94 -7.08
CA ARG A 37 -7.36 9.17 -7.87
C ARG A 37 -8.70 9.86 -8.16
N SER A 38 -9.76 9.11 -8.42
CA SER A 38 -11.13 9.66 -8.47
C SER A 38 -11.93 9.24 -7.24
N LEU A 39 -12.74 10.17 -6.72
CA LEU A 39 -13.63 9.88 -5.60
C LEU A 39 -14.59 8.73 -5.93
N ALA A 40 -15.17 8.73 -7.12
CA ALA A 40 -16.09 7.67 -7.55
C ALA A 40 -15.47 6.26 -7.51
N ALA A 41 -14.16 6.12 -7.81
CA ALA A 41 -13.47 4.83 -7.70
C ALA A 41 -13.28 4.41 -6.24
N ALA A 42 -13.01 5.34 -5.34
CA ALA A 42 -12.91 5.06 -3.91
C ALA A 42 -14.29 4.71 -3.31
N GLU A 43 -15.33 5.44 -3.71
CA GLU A 43 -16.71 5.20 -3.25
C GLU A 43 -17.26 3.85 -3.66
N ARG A 44 -16.97 3.37 -4.87
CA ARG A 44 -17.35 2.01 -5.28
C ARG A 44 -16.81 0.96 -4.31
N VAL A 45 -15.53 1.04 -3.96
CA VAL A 45 -14.92 0.07 -3.03
C VAL A 45 -15.50 0.21 -1.62
N ARG A 46 -15.73 1.45 -1.16
CA ARG A 46 -16.44 1.69 0.11
C ARG A 46 -17.82 1.00 0.12
N ASP A 47 -18.58 1.16 -0.95
CA ASP A 47 -19.94 0.64 -1.03
C ASP A 47 -19.94 -0.89 -1.12
N GLU A 48 -19.03 -1.51 -1.89
CA GLU A 48 -18.79 -2.95 -1.90
C GLU A 48 -18.51 -3.51 -0.49
N ILE A 49 -17.69 -2.83 0.29
CA ILE A 49 -17.36 -3.23 1.67
C ILE A 49 -18.57 -3.05 2.60
N ARG A 50 -19.34 -1.97 2.44
CA ARG A 50 -20.54 -1.69 3.24
C ARG A 50 -21.68 -2.67 2.97
N ASP A 51 -21.85 -3.09 1.72
CA ASP A 51 -22.85 -4.09 1.31
C ASP A 51 -22.59 -5.45 1.99
N ARG A 52 -21.36 -5.69 2.43
CA ARG A 52 -20.96 -6.88 3.22
C ARG A 52 -21.12 -6.69 4.74
N GLY A 53 -21.66 -5.56 5.18
CA GLY A 53 -21.94 -5.28 6.58
C GLY A 53 -20.87 -4.46 7.33
N HIS A 54 -19.75 -4.13 6.69
CA HIS A 54 -18.64 -3.39 7.32
C HIS A 54 -18.82 -1.88 7.12
N GLN A 55 -19.45 -1.20 8.08
CA GLN A 55 -19.88 0.19 7.94
C GLN A 55 -18.76 1.24 8.16
N GLN A 56 -17.68 0.87 8.84
CA GLN A 56 -16.58 1.79 9.18
C GLN A 56 -15.58 1.94 8.03
N VAL A 57 -16.06 2.43 6.90
CA VAL A 57 -15.24 2.65 5.70
C VAL A 57 -15.50 4.03 5.13
N HIS A 58 -14.40 4.76 4.88
CA HIS A 58 -14.40 6.13 4.38
C HIS A 58 -13.62 6.24 3.07
N ALA A 59 -14.21 6.90 2.08
CA ALA A 59 -13.63 7.03 0.74
C ALA A 59 -13.19 8.47 0.46
N PHE A 60 -12.01 8.63 -0.17
CA PHE A 60 -11.41 9.92 -0.48
C PHE A 60 -10.84 9.96 -1.90
N ALA A 61 -10.85 11.14 -2.51
CA ALA A 61 -10.02 11.40 -3.67
C ALA A 61 -8.59 11.71 -3.21
N CYS A 62 -7.59 11.10 -3.86
CA CYS A 62 -6.19 11.44 -3.66
C CYS A 62 -5.39 11.15 -4.92
N ASP A 63 -4.88 12.21 -5.54
CA ASP A 63 -3.88 12.11 -6.60
C ASP A 63 -2.49 12.19 -5.97
N LEU A 64 -1.74 11.08 -6.06
CA LEU A 64 -0.40 10.96 -5.48
C LEU A 64 0.66 11.80 -6.23
N THR A 65 0.34 12.35 -7.39
CA THR A 65 1.21 13.31 -8.09
C THR A 65 1.03 14.75 -7.58
N SER A 66 -0.05 15.02 -6.84
CA SER A 66 -0.42 16.35 -6.34
C SER A 66 -0.16 16.48 -4.83
N PRO A 67 0.83 17.30 -4.41
CA PRO A 67 1.06 17.58 -2.99
C PRO A 67 -0.16 18.16 -2.26
N ALA A 68 -0.98 18.95 -2.95
CA ALA A 68 -2.21 19.50 -2.38
C ALA A 68 -3.23 18.40 -2.10
N SER A 69 -3.47 17.51 -3.08
CA SER A 69 -4.41 16.40 -2.94
C SER A 69 -4.03 15.46 -1.78
N ILE A 70 -2.73 15.19 -1.60
CA ILE A 70 -2.23 14.37 -0.47
C ILE A 70 -2.49 15.06 0.88
N ARG A 71 -2.26 16.38 0.97
CA ARG A 71 -2.56 17.13 2.21
C ARG A 71 -4.05 17.14 2.53
N ASP A 72 -4.90 17.34 1.50
CA ASP A 72 -6.35 17.37 1.66
C ASP A 72 -6.89 16.02 2.11
N PHE A 73 -6.34 14.92 1.58
CA PHE A 73 -6.65 13.57 2.03
C PHE A 73 -6.30 13.38 3.51
N ALA A 74 -5.06 13.66 3.90
CA ALA A 74 -4.63 13.51 5.30
C ALA A 74 -5.44 14.41 6.24
N SER A 75 -5.71 15.65 5.85
CA SER A 75 -6.54 16.58 6.63
C SER A 75 -7.99 16.10 6.76
N SER A 76 -8.52 15.44 5.72
CA SER A 76 -9.88 14.88 5.75
C SER A 76 -9.97 13.68 6.68
N VAL A 77 -8.97 12.81 6.70
CA VAL A 77 -8.86 11.71 7.67
C VAL A 77 -8.74 12.25 9.09
N ALA A 78 -7.90 13.26 9.32
CA ALA A 78 -7.71 13.88 10.64
C ALA A 78 -8.98 14.53 11.23
N ARG A 79 -9.99 14.82 10.41
CA ARG A 79 -11.32 15.28 10.91
C ARG A 79 -12.19 14.14 11.43
N LEU A 80 -11.89 12.90 11.06
CA LEU A 80 -12.69 11.71 11.43
C LEU A 80 -12.02 10.89 12.53
N THR A 81 -10.71 10.95 12.65
CA THR A 81 -9.95 10.17 13.62
C THR A 81 -8.75 10.96 14.17
N ASP A 82 -8.38 10.68 15.40
CA ASP A 82 -7.23 11.26 16.09
C ASP A 82 -5.92 10.46 15.92
N ARG A 83 -5.99 9.21 15.38
CA ARG A 83 -4.82 8.37 15.15
C ARG A 83 -4.97 7.52 13.89
N VAL A 84 -3.85 7.00 13.43
CA VAL A 84 -3.76 5.95 12.39
C VAL A 84 -2.83 4.86 12.90
N ASP A 85 -3.29 3.62 12.89
CA ASP A 85 -2.54 2.47 13.39
C ASP A 85 -1.74 1.80 12.27
N LEU A 86 -2.26 1.82 11.03
CA LEU A 86 -1.60 1.27 9.86
C LEU A 86 -1.77 2.22 8.66
N LEU A 87 -0.64 2.66 8.09
CA LEU A 87 -0.61 3.37 6.81
C LEU A 87 -0.01 2.46 5.74
N VAL A 88 -0.78 2.19 4.68
CA VAL A 88 -0.32 1.41 3.54
C VAL A 88 -0.10 2.31 2.32
N ASN A 89 1.17 2.53 1.97
CA ASN A 89 1.58 3.16 0.73
C ASN A 89 1.52 2.11 -0.39
N ASN A 90 0.35 1.95 -0.99
CA ASN A 90 0.11 1.00 -2.07
C ASN A 90 0.26 1.65 -3.45
N GLY A 91 -0.04 2.94 -3.57
CA GLY A 91 -0.11 3.63 -4.86
C GLY A 91 1.24 3.91 -5.49
N SER A 92 1.35 3.55 -6.77
CA SER A 92 2.40 3.96 -7.69
C SER A 92 1.89 3.75 -9.11
N ARG A 93 2.16 4.70 -10.01
CA ARG A 93 1.85 4.49 -11.43
C ARG A 93 2.82 3.45 -11.99
N TYR A 94 2.28 2.37 -12.53
CA TYR A 94 3.06 1.43 -13.34
C TYR A 94 3.26 2.02 -14.74
N LEU A 95 4.47 1.98 -15.23
CA LEU A 95 4.83 2.32 -16.59
C LEU A 95 5.50 1.11 -17.21
N ASN A 96 4.93 0.64 -18.32
CA ASN A 96 5.43 -0.53 -19.04
C ASN A 96 6.39 -0.11 -20.15
N GLY A 97 7.29 -1.02 -20.52
CA GLY A 97 8.21 -0.91 -21.65
C GLY A 97 9.66 -0.72 -21.21
N PRO A 98 10.54 -1.66 -21.59
CA PRO A 98 11.95 -1.64 -21.18
C PRO A 98 12.79 -0.62 -21.97
N ASP A 99 12.23 0.03 -23.00
CA ASP A 99 12.94 1.03 -23.80
C ASP A 99 12.76 2.42 -23.20
N LEU A 100 13.85 3.00 -22.70
CA LEU A 100 13.88 4.33 -22.11
C LEU A 100 13.27 5.41 -23.01
N LEU A 101 13.36 5.26 -24.33
CA LEU A 101 12.82 6.22 -25.30
C LEU A 101 11.32 6.02 -25.59
N SER A 102 10.72 4.94 -25.11
CA SER A 102 9.31 4.61 -25.39
C SER A 102 8.28 5.43 -24.64
N ALA A 103 8.68 6.08 -23.56
CA ALA A 103 7.79 6.86 -22.69
C ALA A 103 7.87 8.37 -22.96
N SER A 104 6.76 9.09 -22.82
CA SER A 104 6.77 10.54 -22.82
C SER A 104 7.37 11.10 -21.51
N ASP A 105 7.93 12.32 -21.57
CA ASP A 105 8.44 13.01 -20.38
C ASP A 105 7.37 13.12 -19.29
N ALA A 106 6.09 13.33 -19.65
CA ALA A 106 4.97 13.40 -18.72
C ALA A 106 4.75 12.06 -18.02
N ASP A 107 4.84 10.93 -18.74
CA ASP A 107 4.70 9.60 -18.16
C ASP A 107 5.83 9.30 -17.18
N VAL A 108 7.06 9.67 -17.51
CA VAL A 108 8.24 9.53 -16.63
C VAL A 108 8.05 10.35 -15.34
N VAL A 109 7.69 11.63 -15.48
CA VAL A 109 7.47 12.53 -14.34
C VAL A 109 6.35 12.01 -13.43
N ASP A 110 5.20 11.62 -14.00
CA ASP A 110 4.05 11.11 -13.23
C ASP A 110 4.38 9.80 -12.51
N THR A 111 5.16 8.92 -13.15
CA THR A 111 5.57 7.65 -12.54
C THR A 111 6.45 7.90 -11.32
N ILE A 112 7.46 8.75 -11.44
CA ILE A 112 8.35 9.10 -10.32
C ILE A 112 7.59 9.89 -9.25
N ALA A 113 6.77 10.85 -9.66
CA ALA A 113 5.99 11.68 -8.74
C ALA A 113 5.03 10.84 -7.90
N SER A 114 4.24 9.94 -8.51
CA SER A 114 3.28 9.12 -7.79
C SER A 114 3.95 8.10 -6.86
N GLY A 115 5.01 7.43 -7.34
CA GLY A 115 5.72 6.38 -6.58
C GLY A 115 6.63 6.96 -5.51
N ALA A 116 7.60 7.80 -5.87
CA ALA A 116 8.59 8.32 -4.95
C ALA A 116 8.07 9.49 -4.11
N THR A 117 7.77 10.62 -4.76
CA THR A 117 7.35 11.85 -4.07
C THR A 117 6.03 11.64 -3.31
N GLY A 118 5.07 10.98 -3.94
CA GLY A 118 3.76 10.67 -3.34
C GLY A 118 3.89 9.86 -2.06
N THR A 119 4.73 8.82 -2.04
CA THR A 119 4.99 8.02 -0.84
C THR A 119 5.58 8.85 0.30
N VAL A 120 6.61 9.67 0.02
CA VAL A 120 7.24 10.53 1.03
C VAL A 120 6.24 11.53 1.61
N LEU A 121 5.46 12.18 0.74
CA LEU A 121 4.47 13.19 1.16
C LEU A 121 3.30 12.56 1.93
N THR A 122 2.87 11.36 1.55
CA THR A 122 1.83 10.63 2.28
C THR A 122 2.29 10.34 3.71
N VAL A 123 3.46 9.74 3.89
CA VAL A 123 4.00 9.48 5.23
C VAL A 123 4.16 10.78 6.01
N LYS A 124 4.72 11.83 5.40
CA LYS A 124 4.90 13.13 6.05
C LYS A 124 3.58 13.70 6.59
N ASN A 125 2.50 13.63 5.81
CA ASN A 125 1.22 14.24 6.19
C ASN A 125 0.44 13.38 7.19
N PHE A 126 0.60 12.06 7.17
CA PHE A 126 -0.02 11.13 8.13
C PHE A 126 0.81 10.91 9.39
N LEU A 127 2.08 11.35 9.43
CA LEU A 127 2.96 11.11 10.57
C LEU A 127 2.39 11.60 11.92
N PRO A 128 1.74 12.77 12.02
CA PRO A 128 1.13 13.18 13.28
C PRO A 128 0.08 12.19 13.81
N LEU A 129 -0.76 11.64 12.92
CA LEU A 129 -1.76 10.64 13.28
C LEU A 129 -1.13 9.28 13.63
N LEU A 130 -0.06 8.90 12.95
CA LEU A 130 0.70 7.69 13.27
C LEU A 130 1.33 7.77 14.66
N LEU A 131 1.91 8.92 15.01
CA LEU A 131 2.56 9.12 16.31
C LEU A 131 1.56 9.17 17.49
N ASN A 132 0.28 9.33 17.21
CA ASN A 132 -0.79 9.22 18.22
C ASN A 132 -1.26 7.77 18.47
N SER A 133 -0.78 6.81 17.68
CA SER A 133 -1.08 5.39 17.87
C SER A 133 -0.09 4.74 18.84
N ASP A 134 -0.57 3.80 19.64
CA ASP A 134 0.29 2.95 20.49
C ASP A 134 1.04 1.89 19.66
N LYS A 135 0.60 1.62 18.44
CA LYS A 135 1.12 0.56 17.57
C LYS A 135 1.23 1.01 16.10
N PRO A 136 1.93 2.12 15.82
CA PRO A 136 1.98 2.67 14.47
C PRO A 136 2.83 1.81 13.54
N ASP A 137 2.24 1.41 12.41
CA ASP A 137 2.91 0.68 11.34
C ASP A 137 2.74 1.41 10.00
N VAL A 138 3.82 1.42 9.22
CA VAL A 138 3.83 1.91 7.83
C VAL A 138 4.25 0.76 6.94
N VAL A 139 3.40 0.37 6.00
CA VAL A 139 3.69 -0.63 4.97
C VAL A 139 3.87 0.07 3.63
N THR A 140 4.93 -0.26 2.90
CA THR A 140 5.18 0.27 1.56
C THR A 140 5.28 -0.88 0.56
N MET A 141 4.43 -0.85 -0.49
CA MET A 141 4.46 -1.78 -1.62
C MET A 141 5.56 -1.36 -2.58
N VAL A 142 6.78 -1.80 -2.29
CA VAL A 142 7.98 -1.40 -3.04
C VAL A 142 8.03 -2.08 -4.40
N SER A 143 7.71 -3.39 -4.50
CA SER A 143 7.95 -4.26 -5.67
C SER A 143 9.38 -4.78 -5.74
N ALA A 144 9.58 -5.93 -6.39
CA ALA A 144 10.88 -6.49 -6.73
C ALA A 144 11.76 -5.50 -7.53
N CYS A 145 11.12 -4.61 -8.32
CA CYS A 145 11.83 -3.53 -9.04
C CYS A 145 12.56 -2.53 -8.14
N GLY A 146 12.25 -2.48 -6.84
CA GLY A 146 13.00 -1.69 -5.86
C GLY A 146 14.23 -2.41 -5.28
N THR A 147 14.44 -3.68 -5.63
CA THR A 147 15.61 -4.44 -5.21
C THR A 147 16.78 -4.17 -6.15
N SER A 148 17.94 -3.84 -5.60
CA SER A 148 19.15 -3.61 -6.41
C SER A 148 19.48 -4.82 -7.26
N GLY A 149 19.70 -4.62 -8.55
CA GLY A 149 20.07 -5.67 -9.50
C GLY A 149 18.88 -6.50 -10.02
N HIS A 150 17.64 -6.23 -9.64
CA HIS A 150 16.48 -6.89 -10.22
C HIS A 150 16.30 -6.46 -11.70
N GLN A 151 16.13 -7.42 -12.62
CA GLN A 151 16.04 -7.16 -14.06
C GLN A 151 14.95 -8.00 -14.76
N ARG A 152 14.03 -8.60 -14.00
CA ARG A 152 13.05 -9.57 -14.53
C ARG A 152 11.66 -8.98 -14.78
N SER A 153 11.53 -7.66 -14.89
CA SER A 153 10.25 -7.00 -15.12
C SER A 153 10.29 -6.22 -16.43
N ASP A 154 9.16 -6.20 -17.14
CA ASP A 154 8.94 -5.37 -18.34
C ASP A 154 8.64 -3.90 -18.00
N ALA A 155 8.81 -3.52 -16.75
CA ALA A 155 8.60 -2.16 -16.29
C ALA A 155 9.66 -1.20 -16.86
N HIS A 156 9.23 0.03 -17.13
CA HIS A 156 10.09 1.12 -17.59
C HIS A 156 11.08 1.56 -16.49
N ASP A 157 12.24 2.08 -16.89
CA ASP A 157 13.28 2.57 -15.98
C ASP A 157 12.77 3.59 -14.94
N ALA A 158 11.81 4.44 -15.31
CA ALA A 158 11.18 5.38 -14.39
C ALA A 158 10.44 4.69 -13.23
N PHE A 159 9.84 3.50 -13.49
CA PHE A 159 9.21 2.71 -12.44
C PHE A 159 10.27 2.10 -11.51
N TYR A 160 11.36 1.56 -12.04
CA TYR A 160 12.52 1.10 -11.24
C TYR A 160 13.08 2.23 -10.37
N ALA A 161 13.24 3.44 -10.93
CA ALA A 161 13.71 4.60 -10.17
C ALA A 161 12.76 4.97 -9.03
N ALA A 162 11.44 4.98 -9.29
CA ALA A 162 10.41 5.26 -8.29
C ALA A 162 10.43 4.20 -7.16
N LYS A 163 10.53 2.91 -7.52
CA LYS A 163 10.55 1.81 -6.56
C LYS A 163 11.84 1.75 -5.74
N SER A 164 12.98 2.06 -6.35
CA SER A 164 14.25 2.22 -5.63
C SER A 164 14.21 3.38 -4.63
N ALA A 165 13.56 4.49 -5.01
CA ALA A 165 13.35 5.60 -4.09
C ALA A 165 12.45 5.22 -2.90
N GLN A 166 11.36 4.45 -3.13
CA GLN A 166 10.52 3.91 -2.06
C GLN A 166 11.31 3.00 -1.11
N ALA A 167 12.16 2.11 -1.65
CA ALA A 167 13.00 1.21 -0.86
C ALA A 167 13.95 2.00 0.06
N GLY A 168 14.72 2.92 -0.51
CA GLY A 168 15.65 3.76 0.25
C GLY A 168 14.95 4.64 1.29
N PHE A 169 13.82 5.24 0.93
CA PHE A 169 13.01 6.04 1.86
C PHE A 169 12.51 5.21 3.04
N THR A 170 11.91 4.03 2.77
CA THR A 170 11.35 3.17 3.85
C THR A 170 12.44 2.64 4.76
N GLU A 171 13.63 2.31 4.23
CA GLU A 171 14.79 1.89 5.03
C GLU A 171 15.25 2.99 5.99
N ILE A 172 15.36 4.24 5.53
CA ILE A 172 15.75 5.37 6.39
C ILE A 172 14.64 5.72 7.37
N LEU A 173 13.38 5.69 6.94
CA LEU A 173 12.22 5.92 7.80
C LEU A 173 12.20 4.93 8.96
N SER A 174 12.41 3.64 8.66
CA SER A 174 12.50 2.56 9.66
C SER A 174 13.52 2.84 10.76
N LYS A 175 14.69 3.40 10.40
CA LYS A 175 15.74 3.75 11.37
C LYS A 175 15.39 4.97 12.21
N ARG A 176 14.85 6.01 11.56
CA ARG A 176 14.60 7.31 12.18
C ARG A 176 13.39 7.32 13.11
N LEU A 177 12.34 6.59 12.76
CA LEU A 177 11.09 6.56 13.52
C LEU A 177 11.00 5.41 14.53
N ARG A 178 11.95 4.46 14.51
CA ARG A 178 11.99 3.36 15.50
C ARG A 178 12.01 3.85 16.95
N PRO A 179 12.78 4.89 17.34
CA PRO A 179 12.74 5.40 18.71
C PRO A 179 11.37 5.96 19.12
N GLN A 180 10.51 6.28 18.15
CA GLN A 180 9.15 6.77 18.34
C GLN A 180 8.11 5.64 18.25
N GLY A 181 8.55 4.39 18.17
CA GLY A 181 7.69 3.21 18.13
C GLY A 181 7.11 2.87 16.76
N VAL A 182 7.42 3.61 15.69
CA VAL A 182 6.90 3.32 14.34
C VAL A 182 7.70 2.19 13.70
N ARG A 183 7.01 1.15 13.19
CA ARG A 183 7.60 0.13 12.33
C ARG A 183 7.34 0.49 10.86
N ALA A 184 8.37 0.59 10.06
CA ALA A 184 8.26 0.77 8.62
C ALA A 184 8.70 -0.50 7.89
N ILE A 185 7.78 -1.08 7.12
CA ILE A 185 7.86 -2.42 6.53
C ILE A 185 7.78 -2.29 5.01
N SER A 186 8.71 -2.92 4.31
CA SER A 186 8.75 -2.95 2.84
C SER A 186 8.33 -4.32 2.31
N LEU A 187 7.47 -4.34 1.29
CA LEU A 187 7.15 -5.55 0.54
C LEU A 187 7.74 -5.46 -0.86
N TYR A 188 8.43 -6.52 -1.28
CA TYR A 188 9.09 -6.62 -2.58
C TYR A 188 8.51 -7.75 -3.43
N PRO A 189 7.18 -7.71 -3.77
CA PRO A 189 6.61 -8.72 -4.62
C PRO A 189 7.10 -8.57 -6.07
N PRO A 190 7.29 -9.67 -6.80
CA PRO A 190 7.26 -9.71 -8.26
C PRO A 190 5.83 -9.47 -8.75
N ASP A 191 5.55 -9.76 -10.01
CA ASP A 191 4.17 -9.86 -10.48
C ASP A 191 3.44 -10.97 -9.71
N PHE A 192 2.15 -10.77 -9.47
CA PHE A 192 1.33 -11.70 -8.69
C PHE A 192 -0.12 -11.70 -9.19
N ASP A 193 -0.78 -12.83 -9.01
CA ASP A 193 -2.19 -12.98 -9.30
C ASP A 193 -3.03 -12.32 -8.21
N ASN A 194 -4.01 -11.53 -8.65
CA ASN A 194 -4.91 -10.80 -7.77
C ASN A 194 -6.37 -11.16 -8.09
N ALA A 195 -6.76 -12.36 -7.69
CA ALA A 195 -8.16 -12.80 -7.76
C ALA A 195 -9.07 -11.81 -7.01
N ASP A 196 -10.33 -11.72 -7.44
CA ASP A 196 -11.30 -10.87 -6.75
C ASP A 196 -11.58 -11.43 -5.35
N PRO A 197 -11.28 -10.67 -4.27
CA PRO A 197 -11.49 -11.14 -2.90
C PRO A 197 -12.97 -11.43 -2.55
N LEU A 198 -13.90 -11.06 -3.43
CA LEU A 198 -15.33 -11.31 -3.27
C LEU A 198 -15.82 -12.51 -4.10
N SER A 199 -14.95 -13.19 -4.83
CA SER A 199 -15.27 -14.34 -5.67
C SER A 199 -14.84 -15.66 -5.01
N GLU A 200 -15.42 -16.77 -5.50
CA GLU A 200 -14.98 -18.13 -5.11
C GLU A 200 -13.52 -18.40 -5.53
N GLU A 201 -13.03 -17.70 -6.56
CA GLU A 201 -11.67 -17.81 -7.04
C GLU A 201 -10.65 -17.43 -5.95
N TRP A 202 -10.96 -16.45 -5.10
CA TRP A 202 -10.11 -16.06 -3.98
C TRP A 202 -9.74 -17.23 -3.07
N GLU A 203 -10.73 -18.07 -2.73
CA GLU A 203 -10.53 -19.22 -1.85
C GLU A 203 -9.95 -20.45 -2.58
N THR A 204 -10.12 -20.53 -3.90
CA THR A 204 -9.80 -21.72 -4.70
C THR A 204 -8.54 -21.55 -5.55
N THR A 205 -7.98 -20.34 -5.65
CA THR A 205 -6.74 -20.08 -6.41
C THR A 205 -5.62 -21.02 -5.94
N PRO A 206 -5.00 -21.78 -6.85
CA PRO A 206 -3.89 -22.66 -6.49
C PRO A 206 -2.71 -21.89 -5.89
N ARG A 207 -2.07 -22.47 -4.88
CA ARG A 207 -0.94 -21.86 -4.14
C ARG A 207 0.19 -22.89 -3.91
N GLU A 208 0.41 -23.76 -4.89
CA GLU A 208 1.51 -24.72 -4.88
C GLU A 208 2.82 -24.06 -5.34
N ALA A 209 3.94 -24.71 -5.14
CA ALA A 209 5.27 -24.17 -5.45
C ALA A 209 5.47 -23.72 -6.92
N LYS A 210 4.70 -24.29 -7.86
CA LYS A 210 4.75 -23.95 -9.30
C LYS A 210 3.80 -22.81 -9.71
N ASP A 211 2.90 -22.42 -8.80
CA ASP A 211 1.88 -21.42 -9.10
C ASP A 211 2.44 -20.02 -8.91
N ALA A 212 1.80 -19.01 -9.52
CA ALA A 212 2.16 -17.63 -9.32
C ALA A 212 1.95 -17.20 -7.86
N LEU A 213 2.74 -16.25 -7.39
CA LEU A 213 2.47 -15.58 -6.12
C LEU A 213 1.07 -14.95 -6.18
N THR A 214 0.32 -15.03 -5.09
CA THR A 214 -1.05 -14.50 -5.04
C THR A 214 -1.16 -13.28 -4.12
N ALA A 215 -2.14 -12.42 -4.39
CA ALA A 215 -2.51 -11.33 -3.49
C ALA A 215 -2.87 -11.83 -2.08
N HIS A 216 -3.43 -13.03 -1.97
CA HIS A 216 -3.73 -13.68 -0.70
C HIS A 216 -2.46 -13.82 0.15
N SER A 217 -1.36 -14.32 -0.43
CA SER A 217 -0.07 -14.44 0.28
C SER A 217 0.49 -13.10 0.74
N LEU A 218 0.31 -12.04 -0.08
CA LEU A 218 0.75 -10.69 0.29
C LEU A 218 -0.06 -10.13 1.45
N VAL A 219 -1.38 -10.31 1.44
CA VAL A 219 -2.27 -9.91 2.55
C VAL A 219 -1.86 -10.63 3.83
N GLU A 220 -1.65 -11.95 3.78
CA GLU A 220 -1.20 -12.74 4.93
C GLU A 220 0.12 -12.23 5.50
N CYS A 221 1.10 -11.89 4.65
CA CYS A 221 2.38 -11.33 5.10
C CYS A 221 2.22 -9.96 5.79
N ILE A 222 1.37 -9.09 5.26
CA ILE A 222 1.08 -7.80 5.89
C ILE A 222 0.44 -8.02 7.26
N LEU A 223 -0.61 -8.83 7.33
CA LEU A 223 -1.32 -9.13 8.56
C LEU A 223 -0.40 -9.81 9.59
N PHE A 224 0.44 -10.75 9.14
CA PHE A 224 1.43 -11.39 10.01
C PHE A 224 2.39 -10.38 10.62
N ALA A 225 2.94 -9.45 9.82
CA ALA A 225 3.89 -8.45 10.32
C ALA A 225 3.25 -7.48 11.32
N VAL A 226 2.04 -7.00 11.01
CA VAL A 226 1.28 -6.06 11.88
C VAL A 226 0.91 -6.74 13.19
N ALA A 227 0.61 -8.05 13.16
CA ALA A 227 0.25 -8.87 14.33
C ALA A 227 1.37 -9.05 15.33
N GLN A 228 2.61 -8.93 14.90
CA GLN A 228 3.74 -9.20 15.80
C GLN A 228 3.77 -8.24 16.98
N PRO A 229 4.17 -8.73 18.18
CA PRO A 229 4.38 -7.86 19.34
C PRO A 229 5.46 -6.81 19.02
N ARG A 230 5.49 -5.72 19.79
CA ARG A 230 6.33 -4.54 19.45
C ARG A 230 7.83 -4.76 19.61
N ASP A 231 8.26 -5.83 20.26
CA ASP A 231 9.66 -6.30 20.31
C ASP A 231 10.09 -7.03 19.03
N CYS A 232 9.13 -7.53 18.24
CA CYS A 232 9.38 -8.18 16.95
C CYS A 232 9.15 -7.19 15.81
N PHE A 233 10.22 -6.85 15.09
CA PHE A 233 10.17 -5.94 13.97
C PHE A 233 10.60 -6.60 12.66
N ILE A 234 9.62 -6.91 11.82
CA ILE A 234 9.84 -7.40 10.46
C ILE A 234 10.02 -6.19 9.55
N LYS A 235 11.22 -6.02 8.99
CA LYS A 235 11.54 -4.84 8.16
C LYS A 235 11.13 -4.99 6.71
N ALA A 236 11.18 -6.21 6.18
CA ALA A 236 10.92 -6.45 4.77
C ALA A 236 10.48 -7.89 4.52
N PHE A 237 9.67 -8.05 3.48
CA PHE A 237 9.39 -9.33 2.83
C PHE A 237 9.89 -9.27 1.39
N HIS A 238 10.78 -10.18 1.04
CA HIS A 238 11.22 -10.43 -0.33
C HIS A 238 10.57 -11.71 -0.81
N PHE A 239 9.94 -11.63 -1.98
CA PHE A 239 9.23 -12.76 -2.57
C PHE A 239 9.98 -13.19 -3.82
N GLU A 240 10.19 -14.48 -3.95
CA GLU A 240 10.74 -15.11 -5.14
C GLU A 240 9.77 -16.20 -5.61
N GLN A 241 9.54 -16.26 -6.92
CA GLN A 241 8.84 -17.38 -7.52
C GLN A 241 9.86 -18.50 -7.79
N VAL A 242 9.49 -19.71 -7.47
CA VAL A 242 10.32 -20.91 -7.62
C VAL A 242 10.29 -21.41 -9.07
#